data_7e7930c5d88f0a4259d1a572df3c0968
#
_entry.id   7e7930c5d88f0a4259d1a572df3c0968
#
_cell.length_a   1.000
_cell.length_b   1.000
_cell.length_c   1.000
_cell.angle_alpha   90.00
_cell.angle_beta   90.00
_cell.angle_gamma   90.00
#
_symmetry.space_group_name_H-M   'P 1'
#
loop_
_entity.id
_entity.type
_entity.pdbx_description
1 polymer ?
#
loop_
_entity_poly.entity_id
_entity_poly.type
_entity_poly.pdbx_seq_one_letter_code
_entity_poly.pdbx_strand_id
1 'polypeptide(L)'
;MVWFKRFGLLALALVLIGALAAYAFQARLGTWLFERGTAQRMGVDNLAALGDGLHVGLCGTGSPMPNLDRAGPCNVVIAGKQMYVVDIGEGAAETLNVMGISPGKADGLLLTHFHSDHIDGFGPLMLFHWTRGSSTAPLPVYGPKGVEAIVAGFNAAYATDNTYRIAHHGPRVVPPSGAGGIARPFDMAGPATTVLEHDGLKITAFTVNHDPIKPSVGYRFDYKGRSLCISGDTKKSSNLEAVCKGVDILVHEALNPALVQKMEAAAAANGQAGAAKIMHDIQDYHTAPWEAVESAQTAGAGMLVLSHLVPPLPSRWLYAAFLGDAKSRFSGPIVVGEDGMMFSLPAGSKTIDRTRLIRGTG
;
A
#
# COMPACT_ATOMS: atom_id res chain seq x y z
N MET A 1 -8.01 -49.73 31.22
CA MET A 1 -7.22 -48.59 31.75
C MET A 1 -5.72 -48.72 31.47
N VAL A 2 -5.08 -49.88 31.58
CA VAL A 2 -3.62 -50.12 31.33
C VAL A 2 -3.23 -49.90 29.87
N TRP A 3 -4.05 -50.31 28.90
CA TRP A 3 -3.79 -50.18 27.46
C TRP A 3 -3.77 -48.72 27.00
N PHE A 4 -4.65 -47.86 27.49
CA PHE A 4 -4.67 -46.42 27.17
C PHE A 4 -3.41 -45.72 27.70
N LYS A 5 -2.92 -46.09 28.88
CA LYS A 5 -1.67 -45.52 29.42
C LYS A 5 -0.44 -45.92 28.59
N ARG A 6 -0.38 -47.19 28.10
CA ARG A 6 0.72 -47.66 27.23
C ARG A 6 0.68 -46.97 25.86
N PHE A 7 -0.49 -46.76 25.27
CA PHE A 7 -0.64 -46.04 24.00
C PHE A 7 -0.22 -44.55 24.16
N GLY A 8 -0.58 -43.91 25.26
CA GLY A 8 -0.19 -42.50 25.54
C GLY A 8 1.34 -42.37 25.73
N LEU A 9 1.98 -43.32 26.44
CA LEU A 9 3.44 -43.31 26.61
C LEU A 9 4.19 -43.58 25.29
N LEU A 10 3.69 -44.44 24.45
CA LEU A 10 4.28 -44.72 23.12
C LEU A 10 4.15 -43.48 22.20
N ALA A 11 3.00 -42.84 22.19
CA ALA A 11 2.79 -41.60 21.43
C ALA A 11 3.73 -40.47 21.91
N LEU A 12 3.85 -40.31 23.23
CA LEU A 12 4.76 -39.32 23.82
C LEU A 12 6.23 -39.61 23.48
N ALA A 13 6.64 -40.90 23.56
CA ALA A 13 8.00 -41.31 23.19
C ALA A 13 8.30 -41.03 21.70
N LEU A 14 7.34 -41.29 20.79
CA LEU A 14 7.49 -41.01 19.37
C LEU A 14 7.60 -39.50 19.10
N VAL A 15 6.83 -38.67 19.78
CA VAL A 15 6.92 -37.22 19.71
C VAL A 15 8.28 -36.70 20.19
N LEU A 16 8.77 -37.22 21.33
CA LEU A 16 10.10 -36.87 21.86
C LEU A 16 11.24 -37.32 20.95
N ILE A 17 11.18 -38.53 20.39
CA ILE A 17 12.17 -39.00 19.42
C ILE A 17 12.14 -38.15 18.15
N GLY A 18 10.96 -37.77 17.66
CA GLY A 18 10.78 -36.91 16.51
C GLY A 18 11.36 -35.50 16.78
N ALA A 19 11.12 -34.93 17.97
CA ALA A 19 11.66 -33.64 18.38
C ALA A 19 13.20 -33.68 18.52
N LEU A 20 13.76 -34.74 19.10
CA LEU A 20 15.21 -34.94 19.21
C LEU A 20 15.85 -35.14 17.81
N ALA A 21 15.24 -35.90 16.93
CA ALA A 21 15.70 -36.03 15.56
C ALA A 21 15.64 -34.69 14.80
N ALA A 22 14.53 -33.94 14.92
CA ALA A 22 14.41 -32.62 14.33
C ALA A 22 15.48 -31.64 14.87
N TYR A 23 15.76 -31.69 16.16
CA TYR A 23 16.82 -30.91 16.77
C TYR A 23 18.23 -31.34 16.29
N ALA A 24 18.51 -32.65 16.24
CA ALA A 24 19.80 -33.16 15.79
C ALA A 24 20.07 -32.88 14.30
N PHE A 25 19.02 -32.82 13.48
CA PHE A 25 19.12 -32.53 12.05
C PHE A 25 18.65 -31.11 11.67
N GLN A 26 18.47 -30.21 12.64
CA GLN A 26 17.93 -28.86 12.41
C GLN A 26 18.65 -28.07 11.30
N ALA A 27 19.98 -28.16 11.20
CA ALA A 27 20.73 -27.49 10.17
C ALA A 27 20.39 -28.00 8.76
N ARG A 28 20.32 -29.34 8.58
CA ARG A 28 19.97 -29.94 7.29
C ARG A 28 18.51 -29.66 6.92
N LEU A 29 17.61 -29.80 7.88
CA LEU A 29 16.20 -29.48 7.69
C LEU A 29 15.99 -28.01 7.35
N GLY A 30 16.69 -27.12 8.09
CA GLY A 30 16.65 -25.66 7.84
C GLY A 30 17.18 -25.31 6.45
N THR A 31 18.30 -25.88 6.02
CA THR A 31 18.83 -25.68 4.66
C THR A 31 17.83 -26.17 3.61
N TRP A 32 17.30 -27.36 3.78
CA TRP A 32 16.30 -27.91 2.85
C TRP A 32 15.03 -27.05 2.76
N LEU A 33 14.51 -26.58 3.91
CA LEU A 33 13.36 -25.68 3.95
C LEU A 33 13.68 -24.33 3.27
N PHE A 34 14.88 -23.81 3.50
CA PHE A 34 15.34 -22.57 2.87
C PHE A 34 15.44 -22.72 1.34
N GLU A 35 16.11 -23.77 0.86
CA GLU A 35 16.23 -24.06 -0.59
C GLU A 35 14.86 -24.18 -1.25
N ARG A 36 13.97 -24.97 -0.62
CA ARG A 36 12.60 -25.16 -1.13
C ARG A 36 11.79 -23.86 -1.10
N GLY A 37 11.86 -23.11 -0.01
CA GLY A 37 11.18 -21.81 0.12
C GLY A 37 11.70 -20.78 -0.86
N THR A 38 13.01 -20.75 -1.08
CA THR A 38 13.66 -19.86 -2.06
C THR A 38 13.25 -20.23 -3.47
N ALA A 39 13.31 -21.52 -3.84
CA ALA A 39 12.89 -21.98 -5.17
C ALA A 39 11.41 -21.69 -5.48
N GLN A 40 10.54 -21.70 -4.46
CA GLN A 40 9.13 -21.36 -4.62
C GLN A 40 8.86 -19.84 -4.72
N ARG A 41 9.71 -19.00 -4.12
CA ARG A 41 9.51 -17.55 -4.06
C ARG A 41 10.29 -16.80 -5.15
N MET A 42 11.50 -17.28 -5.49
CA MET A 42 12.27 -16.66 -6.56
C MET A 42 11.61 -16.97 -7.91
N GLY A 43 11.29 -15.92 -8.65
CA GLY A 43 10.61 -16.03 -9.95
C GLY A 43 9.09 -15.94 -9.88
N VAL A 44 8.49 -15.74 -8.69
CA VAL A 44 7.07 -15.37 -8.61
C VAL A 44 6.88 -14.01 -9.28
N ASP A 45 6.03 -13.99 -10.30
CA ASP A 45 5.64 -12.78 -11.04
C ASP A 45 4.11 -12.73 -11.11
N ASN A 46 3.51 -12.18 -10.06
CA ASN A 46 2.06 -12.05 -9.99
C ASN A 46 1.53 -11.00 -10.98
N LEU A 47 2.38 -10.07 -11.44
CA LEU A 47 2.03 -9.11 -12.47
C LEU A 47 1.79 -9.81 -13.82
N ALA A 48 2.64 -10.78 -14.17
CA ALA A 48 2.48 -11.56 -15.41
C ALA A 48 1.22 -12.46 -15.39
N ALA A 49 0.71 -12.80 -14.21
CA ALA A 49 -0.49 -13.60 -14.05
C ALA A 49 -1.79 -12.79 -14.17
N LEU A 50 -1.72 -11.45 -14.16
CA LEU A 50 -2.88 -10.59 -14.33
C LEU A 50 -3.32 -10.56 -15.80
N GLY A 51 -4.62 -10.71 -16.04
CA GLY A 51 -5.22 -10.50 -17.36
C GLY A 51 -5.26 -9.02 -17.76
N ASP A 52 -5.73 -8.73 -18.99
CA ASP A 52 -5.97 -7.35 -19.40
C ASP A 52 -7.10 -6.73 -18.58
N GLY A 53 -6.83 -5.61 -17.93
CA GLY A 53 -7.76 -4.95 -17.04
C GLY A 53 -7.10 -3.82 -16.25
N LEU A 54 -7.87 -3.28 -15.30
CA LEU A 54 -7.42 -2.33 -14.32
C LEU A 54 -7.37 -3.04 -12.96
N HIS A 55 -6.23 -3.00 -12.29
CA HIS A 55 -6.05 -3.69 -11.02
C HIS A 55 -5.50 -2.73 -9.97
N VAL A 56 -5.88 -2.91 -8.71
CA VAL A 56 -5.29 -2.19 -7.59
C VAL A 56 -4.87 -3.15 -6.49
N GLY A 57 -3.61 -3.08 -6.12
CA GLY A 57 -3.04 -3.82 -4.99
C GLY A 57 -2.72 -2.89 -3.84
N LEU A 58 -3.02 -3.33 -2.62
CA LEU A 58 -2.69 -2.59 -1.41
C LEU A 58 -1.30 -3.02 -0.93
N CYS A 59 -0.29 -2.19 -1.19
CA CYS A 59 1.09 -2.44 -0.75
C CYS A 59 1.40 -1.84 0.62
N GLY A 60 0.49 -1.02 1.15
CA GLY A 60 0.53 -0.48 2.50
C GLY A 60 -0.79 0.15 2.86
N THR A 61 -1.34 -0.26 4.00
CA THR A 61 -2.66 0.19 4.49
C THR A 61 -2.58 0.85 5.86
N GLY A 62 -1.36 1.00 6.38
CA GLY A 62 -1.06 1.69 7.63
C GLY A 62 -1.10 3.21 7.48
N SER A 63 -0.75 3.89 8.54
CA SER A 63 -0.69 5.33 8.74
C SER A 63 0.64 5.67 9.44
N PRO A 64 0.96 6.94 9.76
CA PRO A 64 2.22 7.27 10.44
C PRO A 64 2.35 6.66 11.85
N MET A 65 1.29 6.07 12.38
CA MET A 65 1.35 5.40 13.68
C MET A 65 2.04 4.04 13.57
N PRO A 66 2.94 3.68 14.51
CA PRO A 66 3.67 2.42 14.48
C PRO A 66 2.75 1.21 14.37
N ASN A 67 2.99 0.37 13.36
CA ASN A 67 2.27 -0.87 13.13
C ASN A 67 3.21 -1.89 12.47
N LEU A 68 3.37 -3.06 13.09
CA LEU A 68 4.24 -4.11 12.55
C LEU A 68 3.57 -4.97 11.45
N ASP A 69 2.24 -4.88 11.34
CA ASP A 69 1.46 -5.73 10.44
C ASP A 69 1.03 -5.01 9.15
N ARG A 70 1.31 -3.71 9.04
CA ARG A 70 0.91 -2.86 7.92
C ARG A 70 2.03 -1.91 7.55
N ALA A 71 2.44 -1.92 6.31
CA ALA A 71 3.31 -0.90 5.74
C ALA A 71 2.59 0.46 5.67
N GLY A 72 3.35 1.53 5.59
CA GLY A 72 2.84 2.88 5.34
C GLY A 72 2.05 2.98 4.02
N PRO A 73 1.30 4.07 3.80
CA PRO A 73 0.35 4.19 2.68
C PRO A 73 0.96 3.86 1.33
N CYS A 74 0.35 2.91 0.61
CA CYS A 74 0.81 2.52 -0.71
C CYS A 74 -0.27 1.76 -1.47
N ASN A 75 -0.51 2.16 -2.72
CA ASN A 75 -1.35 1.43 -3.65
C ASN A 75 -0.57 1.20 -4.95
N VAL A 76 -0.59 -0.02 -5.49
CA VAL A 76 -0.07 -0.29 -6.83
C VAL A 76 -1.23 -0.43 -7.80
N VAL A 77 -1.21 0.35 -8.87
CA VAL A 77 -2.23 0.32 -9.92
C VAL A 77 -1.61 -0.25 -11.19
N ILE A 78 -2.25 -1.29 -11.73
CA ILE A 78 -1.83 -1.94 -12.97
C ILE A 78 -2.93 -1.78 -14.00
N ALA A 79 -2.60 -1.23 -15.17
CA ALA A 79 -3.51 -1.03 -16.30
C ALA A 79 -2.92 -1.71 -17.54
N GLY A 80 -3.40 -2.92 -17.86
CA GLY A 80 -2.79 -3.76 -18.86
C GLY A 80 -1.34 -4.11 -18.53
N LYS A 81 -0.37 -3.48 -19.19
CA LYS A 81 1.07 -3.68 -18.94
C LYS A 81 1.73 -2.55 -18.15
N GLN A 82 0.99 -1.48 -17.88
CA GLN A 82 1.49 -0.29 -17.19
C GLN A 82 1.33 -0.45 -15.69
N MET A 83 2.32 -0.05 -14.91
CA MET A 83 2.33 -0.16 -13.45
C MET A 83 2.73 1.16 -12.79
N TYR A 84 1.84 1.72 -12.00
CA TYR A 84 2.08 2.92 -11.21
C TYR A 84 1.92 2.63 -9.73
N VAL A 85 2.78 3.23 -8.92
CA VAL A 85 2.66 3.19 -7.46
C VAL A 85 2.09 4.53 -7.01
N VAL A 86 1.08 4.52 -6.15
CA VAL A 86 0.49 5.73 -5.55
C VAL A 86 0.87 5.75 -4.08
N ASP A 87 1.64 6.74 -3.70
CA ASP A 87 2.34 6.88 -2.43
C ASP A 87 3.25 5.68 -2.12
N ILE A 88 4.21 5.88 -1.25
CA ILE A 88 5.16 4.85 -0.87
C ILE A 88 5.66 5.09 0.56
N GLY A 89 4.91 4.63 1.53
CA GLY A 89 5.27 4.71 2.93
C GLY A 89 6.31 3.68 3.35
N GLU A 90 6.70 3.74 4.63
CA GLU A 90 7.67 2.81 5.20
C GLU A 90 7.27 1.35 4.99
N GLY A 91 8.21 0.50 4.54
CA GLY A 91 8.00 -0.93 4.33
C GLY A 91 7.20 -1.30 3.08
N ALA A 92 6.63 -0.33 2.37
CA ALA A 92 5.75 -0.60 1.24
C ALA A 92 6.50 -1.13 0.00
N ALA A 93 7.74 -0.69 -0.24
CA ALA A 93 8.56 -1.21 -1.33
C ALA A 93 8.93 -2.69 -1.13
N GLU A 94 9.18 -3.10 0.11
CA GLU A 94 9.40 -4.48 0.52
C GLU A 94 8.12 -5.30 0.38
N THR A 95 6.99 -4.73 0.77
CA THR A 95 5.66 -5.35 0.64
C THR A 95 5.33 -5.66 -0.82
N LEU A 96 5.60 -4.75 -1.77
CA LEU A 96 5.47 -5.01 -3.21
C LEU A 96 6.27 -6.25 -3.64
N ASN A 97 7.51 -6.40 -3.16
CA ASN A 97 8.32 -7.58 -3.45
C ASN A 97 7.70 -8.87 -2.87
N VAL A 98 7.18 -8.82 -1.64
CA VAL A 98 6.52 -9.97 -1.00
C VAL A 98 5.22 -10.31 -1.72
N MET A 99 4.53 -9.33 -2.30
CA MET A 99 3.37 -9.53 -3.17
C MET A 99 3.73 -10.21 -4.51
N GLY A 100 5.02 -10.40 -4.82
CA GLY A 100 5.46 -10.91 -6.11
C GLY A 100 5.22 -9.90 -7.25
N ILE A 101 5.20 -8.61 -6.92
CA ILE A 101 5.10 -7.48 -7.86
C ILE A 101 6.43 -6.75 -7.82
N SER A 102 7.23 -6.89 -8.88
CA SER A 102 8.56 -6.30 -8.93
C SER A 102 8.51 -4.78 -9.06
N PRO A 103 9.07 -4.01 -8.11
CA PRO A 103 9.23 -2.56 -8.26
C PRO A 103 10.08 -2.17 -9.49
N GLY A 104 10.91 -3.09 -10.00
CA GLY A 104 11.68 -2.89 -11.24
C GLY A 104 10.82 -2.69 -12.49
N LYS A 105 9.52 -2.99 -12.41
CA LYS A 105 8.56 -2.82 -13.51
C LYS A 105 7.69 -1.55 -13.37
N ALA A 106 7.93 -0.72 -12.34
CA ALA A 106 7.17 0.50 -12.15
C ALA A 106 7.45 1.53 -13.27
N ASP A 107 6.41 2.00 -13.94
CA ASP A 107 6.46 3.09 -14.91
C ASP A 107 6.48 4.47 -14.23
N GLY A 108 6.10 4.54 -12.96
CA GLY A 108 6.18 5.75 -12.16
C GLY A 108 5.63 5.62 -10.75
N LEU A 109 6.03 6.58 -9.92
CA LEU A 109 5.46 6.87 -8.61
C LEU A 109 4.59 8.12 -8.72
N LEU A 110 3.40 8.09 -8.13
CA LEU A 110 2.44 9.19 -8.04
C LEU A 110 2.30 9.58 -6.57
N LEU A 111 2.70 10.77 -6.17
CA LEU A 111 2.60 11.25 -4.80
C LEU A 111 1.32 12.09 -4.63
N THR A 112 0.53 11.79 -3.61
CA THR A 112 -0.69 12.53 -3.27
C THR A 112 -0.35 13.84 -2.57
N HIS A 113 0.58 13.80 -1.64
CA HIS A 113 1.16 14.92 -0.89
C HIS A 113 2.51 14.49 -0.29
N PHE A 114 3.11 15.32 0.58
CA PHE A 114 4.50 15.15 1.00
C PHE A 114 4.68 14.91 2.50
N HIS A 115 3.68 14.38 3.21
CA HIS A 115 3.90 13.84 4.54
C HIS A 115 4.89 12.68 4.49
N SER A 116 5.66 12.51 5.56
CA SER A 116 6.73 11.52 5.62
C SER A 116 6.22 10.11 5.37
N ASP A 117 5.10 9.73 5.94
CA ASP A 117 4.53 8.40 5.79
C ASP A 117 4.04 8.06 4.37
N HIS A 118 3.92 9.06 3.48
CA HIS A 118 3.64 8.87 2.04
C HIS A 118 4.89 8.81 1.17
N ILE A 119 6.08 9.14 1.71
CA ILE A 119 7.34 9.22 0.96
C ILE A 119 8.49 8.41 1.57
N ASP A 120 8.39 7.92 2.81
CA ASP A 120 9.49 7.27 3.55
C ASP A 120 10.07 6.04 2.81
N GLY A 121 9.25 5.31 2.06
CA GLY A 121 9.66 4.18 1.25
C GLY A 121 10.22 4.54 -0.14
N PHE A 122 10.35 5.84 -0.49
CA PHE A 122 10.80 6.24 -1.82
C PHE A 122 12.25 5.82 -2.10
N GLY A 123 13.13 5.91 -1.10
CA GLY A 123 14.50 5.44 -1.25
C GLY A 123 14.61 3.97 -1.66
N PRO A 124 14.02 3.03 -0.89
CA PRO A 124 13.91 1.61 -1.26
C PRO A 124 13.25 1.38 -2.62
N LEU A 125 12.16 2.11 -2.93
CA LEU A 125 11.46 1.95 -4.20
C LEU A 125 12.36 2.28 -5.40
N MET A 126 13.01 3.45 -5.42
CA MET A 126 13.90 3.84 -6.51
C MET A 126 15.12 2.91 -6.62
N LEU A 127 15.63 2.41 -5.48
CA LEU A 127 16.70 1.43 -5.46
C LEU A 127 16.27 0.11 -6.10
N PHE A 128 15.09 -0.42 -5.74
CA PHE A 128 14.58 -1.66 -6.33
C PHE A 128 14.18 -1.48 -7.79
N HIS A 129 13.63 -0.33 -8.17
CA HIS A 129 13.38 -0.01 -9.58
C HIS A 129 14.66 -0.13 -10.41
N TRP A 130 15.75 0.46 -9.95
CA TRP A 130 17.03 0.41 -10.60
C TRP A 130 17.66 -0.99 -10.61
N THR A 131 17.84 -1.58 -9.42
CA THR A 131 18.64 -2.81 -9.27
C THR A 131 17.91 -4.08 -9.71
N ARG A 132 16.59 -4.15 -9.61
CA ARG A 132 15.79 -5.32 -10.03
C ARG A 132 15.26 -5.20 -11.46
N GLY A 133 15.10 -3.98 -11.96
CA GLY A 133 14.68 -3.70 -13.32
C GLY A 133 15.86 -3.60 -14.30
N SER A 134 17.10 -3.49 -13.81
CA SER A 134 18.26 -3.07 -14.61
C SER A 134 17.94 -1.81 -15.42
N SER A 135 17.18 -0.90 -14.78
CA SER A 135 16.63 0.27 -15.45
C SER A 135 17.72 1.20 -15.95
N THR A 136 17.57 1.68 -17.17
CA THR A 136 18.51 2.61 -17.84
C THR A 136 18.10 4.07 -17.70
N ALA A 137 16.94 4.32 -17.08
CA ALA A 137 16.43 5.66 -16.76
C ALA A 137 15.96 5.70 -15.29
N PRO A 138 16.07 6.87 -14.61
CA PRO A 138 15.58 7.04 -13.26
C PRO A 138 14.06 6.85 -13.19
N LEU A 139 13.54 6.45 -12.02
CA LEU A 139 12.11 6.30 -11.78
C LEU A 139 11.38 7.64 -11.98
N PRO A 140 10.38 7.74 -12.87
CA PRO A 140 9.54 8.94 -12.97
C PRO A 140 8.70 9.11 -11.68
N VAL A 141 8.72 10.32 -11.11
CA VAL A 141 7.98 10.67 -9.88
C VAL A 141 7.06 11.82 -10.18
N TYR A 142 5.78 11.51 -10.33
CA TYR A 142 4.72 12.50 -10.57
C TYR A 142 4.21 13.00 -9.23
N GLY A 143 3.95 14.28 -9.15
CA GLY A 143 3.36 14.90 -7.96
C GLY A 143 2.98 16.35 -8.22
N PRO A 144 2.17 16.94 -7.34
CA PRO A 144 1.94 18.37 -7.41
C PRO A 144 3.26 19.12 -7.23
N LYS A 145 3.26 20.41 -7.58
CA LYS A 145 4.42 21.30 -7.45
C LYS A 145 5.04 21.19 -6.05
N GLY A 146 6.36 20.99 -6.00
CA GLY A 146 7.12 20.70 -4.77
C GLY A 146 7.73 19.29 -4.77
N VAL A 147 7.24 18.38 -5.63
CA VAL A 147 7.80 17.03 -5.79
C VAL A 147 9.28 17.05 -6.18
N GLU A 148 9.74 18.13 -6.83
CA GLU A 148 11.14 18.33 -7.23
C GLU A 148 12.08 18.32 -6.02
N ALA A 149 11.69 18.97 -4.92
CA ALA A 149 12.49 19.04 -3.70
C ALA A 149 12.58 17.66 -3.03
N ILE A 150 11.50 16.89 -3.03
CA ILE A 150 11.45 15.53 -2.50
C ILE A 150 12.41 14.62 -3.29
N VAL A 151 12.28 14.62 -4.61
CA VAL A 151 13.13 13.80 -5.49
C VAL A 151 14.60 14.18 -5.36
N ALA A 152 14.91 15.48 -5.32
CA ALA A 152 16.29 15.97 -5.14
C ALA A 152 16.89 15.52 -3.81
N GLY A 153 16.12 15.59 -2.71
CA GLY A 153 16.55 15.15 -1.38
C GLY A 153 16.89 13.66 -1.33
N PHE A 154 16.01 12.80 -1.84
CA PHE A 154 16.26 11.36 -1.89
C PHE A 154 17.41 10.99 -2.83
N ASN A 155 17.54 11.64 -3.99
CA ASN A 155 18.67 11.42 -4.88
C ASN A 155 20.00 11.79 -4.21
N ALA A 156 20.05 12.90 -3.46
CA ALA A 156 21.23 13.29 -2.70
C ALA A 156 21.58 12.29 -1.60
N ALA A 157 20.58 11.80 -0.86
CA ALA A 157 20.77 10.81 0.21
C ALA A 157 21.34 9.48 -0.31
N TYR A 158 20.96 9.04 -1.53
CA TYR A 158 21.39 7.77 -2.11
C TYR A 158 22.60 7.89 -3.04
N ALA A 159 23.11 9.10 -3.30
CA ALA A 159 24.21 9.32 -4.25
C ALA A 159 25.46 8.48 -3.96
N THR A 160 25.86 8.38 -2.70
CA THR A 160 27.03 7.58 -2.30
C THR A 160 26.78 6.08 -2.46
N ASP A 161 25.61 5.56 -2.00
CA ASP A 161 25.25 4.14 -2.14
C ASP A 161 25.23 3.70 -3.60
N ASN A 162 24.75 4.56 -4.51
CA ASN A 162 24.73 4.29 -5.93
C ASN A 162 26.16 4.01 -6.47
N THR A 163 27.18 4.74 -6.01
CA THR A 163 28.57 4.50 -6.43
C THR A 163 29.09 3.14 -5.95
N TYR A 164 28.71 2.72 -4.74
CA TYR A 164 29.10 1.43 -4.20
C TYR A 164 28.49 0.28 -4.98
N ARG A 165 27.21 0.38 -5.34
CA ARG A 165 26.53 -0.65 -6.12
C ARG A 165 27.09 -0.79 -7.53
N ILE A 166 27.39 0.33 -8.18
CA ILE A 166 28.03 0.31 -9.52
C ILE A 166 29.41 -0.37 -9.42
N ALA A 167 30.21 -0.04 -8.42
CA ALA A 167 31.52 -0.64 -8.21
C ALA A 167 31.43 -2.15 -7.96
N HIS A 168 30.42 -2.63 -7.18
CA HIS A 168 30.25 -4.03 -6.81
C HIS A 168 29.63 -4.88 -7.93
N HIS A 169 28.57 -4.38 -8.59
CA HIS A 169 27.75 -5.18 -9.50
C HIS A 169 28.03 -4.87 -10.98
N GLY A 170 28.71 -3.77 -11.25
CA GLY A 170 29.06 -3.30 -12.57
C GLY A 170 27.92 -2.65 -13.36
N PRO A 171 28.26 -1.80 -14.34
CA PRO A 171 27.30 -0.95 -15.05
C PRO A 171 26.33 -1.72 -15.98
N ARG A 172 26.56 -3.01 -16.21
CA ARG A 172 25.61 -3.86 -16.96
C ARG A 172 24.42 -4.32 -16.12
N VAL A 173 24.63 -4.51 -14.82
CA VAL A 173 23.58 -4.95 -13.87
C VAL A 173 22.86 -3.74 -13.28
N VAL A 174 23.63 -2.70 -12.95
CA VAL A 174 23.15 -1.44 -12.38
C VAL A 174 23.64 -0.26 -13.24
N PRO A 175 22.95 0.04 -14.36
CA PRO A 175 23.35 1.12 -15.26
C PRO A 175 23.37 2.46 -14.51
N PRO A 176 24.47 3.24 -14.55
CA PRO A 176 24.54 4.53 -13.85
C PRO A 176 23.42 5.51 -14.22
N SER A 177 22.94 5.43 -15.45
CA SER A 177 21.85 6.27 -15.97
C SER A 177 20.47 5.96 -15.36
N GLY A 178 20.31 4.79 -14.72
CA GLY A 178 19.04 4.35 -14.14
C GLY A 178 18.88 4.68 -12.68
N ALA A 179 19.94 5.19 -12.01
CA ALA A 179 19.91 5.45 -10.58
C ALA A 179 19.02 6.64 -10.21
N GLY A 180 18.28 6.51 -9.11
CA GLY A 180 17.48 7.57 -8.53
C GLY A 180 16.10 7.76 -9.12
N GLY A 181 15.53 8.94 -8.88
CA GLY A 181 14.24 9.39 -9.40
C GLY A 181 14.36 10.63 -10.27
N ILE A 182 13.37 10.85 -11.14
CA ILE A 182 13.23 12.07 -11.93
C ILE A 182 11.86 12.70 -11.70
N ALA A 183 11.82 13.94 -11.20
CA ALA A 183 10.60 14.66 -10.91
C ALA A 183 9.80 14.97 -12.19
N ARG A 184 8.48 14.79 -12.09
CA ARG A 184 7.47 15.11 -13.11
C ARG A 184 6.36 15.93 -12.45
N PRO A 185 6.62 17.20 -12.09
CA PRO A 185 5.63 18.03 -11.45
C PRO A 185 4.45 18.32 -12.39
N PHE A 186 3.26 18.45 -11.80
CA PHE A 186 2.09 18.94 -12.48
C PHE A 186 1.42 20.07 -11.68
N ASP A 187 0.73 20.96 -12.39
CA ASP A 187 -0.01 22.06 -11.79
C ASP A 187 -1.49 21.70 -11.64
N MET A 188 -2.06 22.07 -10.48
CA MET A 188 -3.49 21.98 -10.22
C MET A 188 -4.14 23.33 -10.55
N ALA A 189 -4.40 23.59 -11.84
CA ALA A 189 -5.05 24.83 -12.29
C ALA A 189 -6.55 24.86 -12.00
N GLY A 190 -7.12 23.78 -11.51
CA GLY A 190 -8.56 23.63 -11.23
C GLY A 190 -8.83 22.44 -10.32
N PRO A 191 -10.10 22.01 -10.20
CA PRO A 191 -10.47 20.89 -9.33
C PRO A 191 -9.86 19.55 -9.74
N ALA A 192 -9.50 19.39 -11.04
CA ALA A 192 -8.86 18.20 -11.56
C ALA A 192 -7.96 18.54 -12.75
N THR A 193 -6.90 17.72 -12.97
CA THR A 193 -5.99 17.83 -14.11
C THR A 193 -5.58 16.44 -14.60
N THR A 194 -5.43 16.27 -15.93
CA THR A 194 -4.87 15.02 -16.48
C THR A 194 -3.37 15.03 -16.28
N VAL A 195 -2.85 14.04 -15.54
CA VAL A 195 -1.42 13.85 -15.28
C VAL A 195 -0.77 13.08 -16.42
N LEU A 196 -1.48 12.07 -16.91
CA LEU A 196 -0.97 11.15 -17.92
C LEU A 196 -2.13 10.57 -18.73
N GLU A 197 -1.94 10.41 -20.04
CA GLU A 197 -2.87 9.69 -20.91
C GLU A 197 -2.11 9.01 -22.05
N HIS A 198 -2.00 7.68 -22.00
CA HIS A 198 -1.40 6.88 -23.05
C HIS A 198 -1.84 5.41 -22.99
N ASP A 199 -1.78 4.72 -24.10
CA ASP A 199 -2.09 3.28 -24.23
C ASP A 199 -3.41 2.85 -23.56
N GLY A 200 -4.43 3.72 -23.64
CA GLY A 200 -5.75 3.49 -23.09
C GLY A 200 -5.90 3.74 -21.59
N LEU A 201 -4.82 4.08 -20.89
CA LEU A 201 -4.85 4.53 -19.52
C LEU A 201 -4.92 6.06 -19.46
N LYS A 202 -5.82 6.57 -18.64
CA LYS A 202 -5.87 7.97 -18.23
C LYS A 202 -5.75 8.08 -16.73
N ILE A 203 -4.82 8.94 -16.26
CA ILE A 203 -4.63 9.27 -14.85
C ILE A 203 -4.98 10.74 -14.65
N THR A 204 -5.95 11.00 -13.78
CA THR A 204 -6.41 12.34 -13.42
C THR A 204 -6.12 12.59 -11.95
N ALA A 205 -5.36 13.63 -11.62
CA ALA A 205 -5.24 14.14 -10.27
C ALA A 205 -6.41 15.07 -9.97
N PHE A 206 -6.90 15.08 -8.75
CA PHE A 206 -7.94 15.99 -8.30
C PHE A 206 -7.63 16.54 -6.90
N THR A 207 -8.00 17.79 -6.66
CA THR A 207 -7.77 18.42 -5.35
C THR A 207 -8.64 17.78 -4.27
N VAL A 208 -8.06 17.59 -3.10
CA VAL A 208 -8.74 17.16 -1.89
C VAL A 208 -8.52 18.17 -0.76
N ASN A 209 -9.22 18.00 0.36
CA ASN A 209 -9.11 18.91 1.49
C ASN A 209 -8.33 18.26 2.64
N HIS A 210 -7.05 18.57 2.73
CA HIS A 210 -6.17 18.11 3.80
C HIS A 210 -5.53 19.30 4.55
N ASP A 211 -6.26 20.44 4.65
CA ASP A 211 -5.74 21.65 5.30
C ASP A 211 -5.21 21.35 6.71
N PRO A 212 -3.99 21.88 7.06
CA PRO A 212 -3.24 22.94 6.36
C PRO A 212 -2.25 22.44 5.30
N ILE A 213 -2.20 21.13 5.01
CA ILE A 213 -1.25 20.53 4.08
C ILE A 213 -1.67 20.82 2.64
N LYS A 214 -0.81 21.54 1.90
CA LYS A 214 -1.03 21.91 0.50
C LYS A 214 0.28 21.86 -0.28
N PRO A 215 0.26 21.33 -1.51
CA PRO A 215 -0.88 20.73 -2.20
C PRO A 215 -1.20 19.31 -1.70
N SER A 216 -2.46 18.90 -1.76
CA SER A 216 -2.90 17.52 -1.55
C SER A 216 -3.90 17.12 -2.63
N VAL A 217 -3.71 15.93 -3.20
CA VAL A 217 -4.50 15.40 -4.33
C VAL A 217 -4.87 13.94 -4.14
N GLY A 218 -5.97 13.53 -4.76
CA GLY A 218 -6.27 12.14 -5.04
C GLY A 218 -6.06 11.83 -6.52
N TYR A 219 -6.17 10.56 -6.91
CA TYR A 219 -6.00 10.11 -8.28
C TYR A 219 -7.17 9.26 -8.75
N ARG A 220 -7.63 9.53 -9.98
CA ARG A 220 -8.56 8.68 -10.73
C ARG A 220 -7.82 8.00 -11.87
N PHE A 221 -8.07 6.71 -12.05
CA PHE A 221 -7.55 5.88 -13.13
C PHE A 221 -8.73 5.36 -13.96
N ASP A 222 -8.67 5.58 -15.26
CA ASP A 222 -9.62 5.06 -16.23
C ASP A 222 -8.86 4.20 -17.25
N TYR A 223 -9.31 2.94 -17.46
CA TYR A 223 -8.70 2.01 -18.42
C TYR A 223 -9.74 1.07 -19.01
N LYS A 224 -9.94 1.12 -20.33
CA LYS A 224 -10.83 0.21 -21.08
C LYS A 224 -12.22 0.04 -20.45
N GLY A 225 -12.82 1.16 -20.04
CA GLY A 225 -14.16 1.18 -19.45
C GLY A 225 -14.25 0.73 -17.99
N ARG A 226 -13.10 0.52 -17.33
CA ARG A 226 -12.97 0.31 -15.89
C ARG A 226 -12.36 1.54 -15.25
N SER A 227 -12.73 1.79 -13.99
CA SER A 227 -12.23 2.96 -13.28
C SER A 227 -12.07 2.73 -11.78
N LEU A 228 -11.07 3.39 -11.20
CA LEU A 228 -10.88 3.45 -9.75
C LEU A 228 -10.40 4.83 -9.31
N CYS A 229 -10.69 5.17 -8.06
CA CYS A 229 -10.15 6.34 -7.39
C CYS A 229 -9.36 5.96 -6.15
N ILE A 230 -8.33 6.77 -5.83
CA ILE A 230 -7.57 6.74 -4.59
C ILE A 230 -7.66 8.14 -4.00
N SER A 231 -8.13 8.27 -2.75
CA SER A 231 -8.42 9.57 -2.15
C SER A 231 -7.17 10.40 -1.85
N GLY A 232 -6.03 9.76 -1.50
CA GLY A 232 -5.02 10.41 -0.66
C GLY A 232 -5.62 10.76 0.71
N ASP A 233 -4.90 11.54 1.50
CA ASP A 233 -5.41 12.02 2.79
C ASP A 233 -6.33 13.22 2.60
N THR A 234 -7.49 13.19 3.23
CA THR A 234 -8.52 14.22 3.03
C THR A 234 -9.61 14.19 4.10
N LYS A 235 -10.19 15.33 4.39
CA LYS A 235 -11.57 15.40 4.91
C LYS A 235 -12.54 14.95 3.83
N LYS A 236 -13.81 14.69 4.21
CA LYS A 236 -14.88 14.49 3.23
C LYS A 236 -14.85 15.59 2.17
N SER A 237 -14.75 15.21 0.90
CA SER A 237 -14.51 16.11 -0.22
C SER A 237 -15.56 15.96 -1.31
N SER A 238 -16.33 17.02 -1.54
CA SER A 238 -17.30 17.08 -2.64
C SER A 238 -16.63 17.01 -4.02
N ASN A 239 -15.40 17.49 -4.14
CA ASN A 239 -14.63 17.36 -5.38
C ASN A 239 -14.26 15.90 -5.67
N LEU A 240 -13.81 15.15 -4.62
CA LEU A 240 -13.61 13.70 -4.74
C LEU A 240 -14.90 13.01 -5.21
N GLU A 241 -16.03 13.28 -4.57
CA GLU A 241 -17.34 12.69 -4.90
C GLU A 241 -17.73 12.96 -6.36
N ALA A 242 -17.45 14.18 -6.85
CA ALA A 242 -17.73 14.57 -8.24
C ALA A 242 -16.80 13.89 -9.25
N VAL A 243 -15.47 13.91 -9.00
CA VAL A 243 -14.47 13.34 -9.92
C VAL A 243 -14.53 11.82 -9.93
N CYS A 244 -14.78 11.19 -8.77
CA CYS A 244 -14.90 9.73 -8.63
C CYS A 244 -16.29 9.18 -8.95
N LYS A 245 -17.15 9.98 -9.57
CA LYS A 245 -18.50 9.54 -9.91
C LYS A 245 -18.49 8.29 -10.79
N GLY A 246 -19.22 7.25 -10.34
CA GLY A 246 -19.43 6.00 -11.06
C GLY A 246 -18.21 5.08 -11.18
N VAL A 247 -17.18 5.26 -10.34
CA VAL A 247 -16.02 4.37 -10.35
C VAL A 247 -16.37 2.96 -9.86
N ASP A 248 -15.67 1.97 -10.37
CA ASP A 248 -15.85 0.59 -9.90
C ASP A 248 -15.34 0.43 -8.46
N ILE A 249 -14.20 1.06 -8.11
CA ILE A 249 -13.62 1.01 -6.78
C ILE A 249 -13.23 2.42 -6.32
N LEU A 250 -13.61 2.77 -5.08
CA LEU A 250 -13.04 3.88 -4.35
C LEU A 250 -12.15 3.35 -3.23
N VAL A 251 -10.84 3.59 -3.31
CA VAL A 251 -9.89 3.39 -2.19
C VAL A 251 -9.84 4.70 -1.43
N HIS A 252 -10.23 4.68 -0.16
CA HIS A 252 -10.36 5.88 0.66
C HIS A 252 -9.63 5.72 1.99
N GLU A 253 -8.96 6.77 2.45
CA GLU A 253 -8.41 6.85 3.79
C GLU A 253 -9.53 6.80 4.84
N ALA A 254 -9.22 6.39 6.06
CA ALA A 254 -10.19 6.47 7.15
C ALA A 254 -9.54 6.59 8.53
N LEU A 255 -9.99 7.60 9.28
CA LEU A 255 -9.66 7.79 10.70
C LEU A 255 -10.93 7.61 11.54
N ASN A 256 -10.91 6.69 12.53
CA ASN A 256 -12.03 6.56 13.47
C ASN A 256 -11.85 7.50 14.68
N PRO A 257 -12.61 8.61 14.78
CA PRO A 257 -12.44 9.59 15.84
C PRO A 257 -12.67 9.01 17.23
N ALA A 258 -13.65 8.12 17.39
CA ALA A 258 -13.98 7.54 18.72
C ALA A 258 -12.85 6.66 19.26
N LEU A 259 -12.12 5.97 18.38
CA LEU A 259 -10.94 5.19 18.78
C LEU A 259 -9.72 6.10 19.04
N VAL A 260 -9.53 7.13 18.22
CA VAL A 260 -8.44 8.12 18.41
C VAL A 260 -8.62 8.90 19.70
N GLN A 261 -9.84 9.32 20.06
CA GLN A 261 -10.14 9.99 21.33
C GLN A 261 -9.80 9.12 22.53
N LYS A 262 -9.97 7.79 22.43
CA LYS A 262 -9.51 6.87 23.50
C LYS A 262 -8.00 6.85 23.65
N MET A 263 -7.26 6.94 22.54
CA MET A 263 -5.80 7.05 22.56
C MET A 263 -5.35 8.40 23.08
N GLU A 264 -6.02 9.50 22.68
CA GLU A 264 -5.80 10.86 23.22
C GLU A 264 -5.94 10.88 24.73
N ALA A 265 -7.07 10.36 25.25
CA ALA A 265 -7.32 10.27 26.69
C ALA A 265 -6.27 9.42 27.43
N ALA A 266 -5.86 8.30 26.86
CA ALA A 266 -4.83 7.44 27.43
C ALA A 266 -3.45 8.14 27.45
N ALA A 267 -3.08 8.85 26.39
CA ALA A 267 -1.84 9.63 26.32
C ALA A 267 -1.84 10.75 27.37
N ALA A 268 -2.94 11.51 27.48
CA ALA A 268 -3.10 12.57 28.47
C ALA A 268 -2.99 12.02 29.92
N ALA A 269 -3.65 10.90 30.22
CA ALA A 269 -3.61 10.26 31.54
C ALA A 269 -2.20 9.77 31.93
N ASN A 270 -1.34 9.47 30.93
CA ASN A 270 0.05 9.06 31.13
C ASN A 270 1.05 10.24 31.01
N GLY A 271 0.59 11.48 31.02
CA GLY A 271 1.45 12.68 30.96
C GLY A 271 2.09 12.93 29.60
N GLN A 272 1.66 12.26 28.53
CA GLN A 272 2.17 12.40 27.18
C GLN A 272 1.44 13.52 26.43
N ALA A 273 1.56 14.76 26.90
CA ALA A 273 0.78 15.91 26.39
C ALA A 273 0.99 16.15 24.89
N GLY A 274 2.22 15.95 24.36
CA GLY A 274 2.51 16.10 22.93
C GLY A 274 1.77 15.05 22.09
N ALA A 275 1.78 13.79 22.50
CA ALA A 275 1.05 12.72 21.83
C ALA A 275 -0.48 12.95 21.88
N ALA A 276 -1.00 13.37 23.04
CA ALA A 276 -2.41 13.72 23.17
C ALA A 276 -2.82 14.86 22.22
N LYS A 277 -1.98 15.91 22.11
CA LYS A 277 -2.22 17.02 21.18
C LYS A 277 -2.26 16.55 19.73
N ILE A 278 -1.30 15.69 19.32
CA ILE A 278 -1.29 15.12 17.96
C ILE A 278 -2.56 14.31 17.70
N MET A 279 -2.98 13.43 18.65
CA MET A 279 -4.22 12.66 18.53
C MET A 279 -5.46 13.54 18.42
N HIS A 280 -5.46 14.69 19.08
CA HIS A 280 -6.51 15.68 18.94
C HIS A 280 -6.54 16.27 17.52
N ASP A 281 -5.40 16.75 17.05
CA ASP A 281 -5.28 17.53 15.80
C ASP A 281 -5.60 16.67 14.55
N ILE A 282 -5.15 15.42 14.52
CA ILE A 282 -5.36 14.55 13.34
C ILE A 282 -6.83 14.31 13.01
N GLN A 283 -7.74 14.49 13.96
CA GLN A 283 -9.17 14.33 13.74
C GLN A 283 -9.75 15.44 12.84
N ASP A 284 -9.05 16.56 12.71
CA ASP A 284 -9.54 17.74 11.99
C ASP A 284 -9.23 17.72 10.49
N TYR A 285 -8.39 16.82 9.99
CA TYR A 285 -7.96 16.78 8.60
C TYR A 285 -8.00 15.40 7.92
N HIS A 286 -8.68 14.43 8.56
CA HIS A 286 -8.97 13.11 8.00
C HIS A 286 -10.48 12.83 7.94
N THR A 287 -10.86 11.78 7.22
CA THR A 287 -12.23 11.36 6.98
C THR A 287 -12.65 10.24 7.95
N ALA A 288 -13.79 10.40 8.61
CA ALA A 288 -14.35 9.33 9.42
C ALA A 288 -14.89 8.16 8.56
N PRO A 289 -14.91 6.89 9.06
CA PRO A 289 -15.39 5.76 8.27
C PRO A 289 -16.80 5.93 7.70
N TRP A 290 -17.71 6.55 8.45
CA TRP A 290 -19.07 6.85 7.95
C TRP A 290 -19.08 7.92 6.87
N GLU A 291 -18.17 8.91 6.90
CA GLU A 291 -18.03 9.93 5.87
C GLU A 291 -17.44 9.34 4.57
N ALA A 292 -16.42 8.44 4.69
CA ALA A 292 -15.90 7.70 3.54
C ALA A 292 -16.98 6.85 2.87
N VAL A 293 -17.84 6.23 3.66
CA VAL A 293 -19.00 5.48 3.18
C VAL A 293 -20.02 6.39 2.49
N GLU A 294 -20.33 7.55 3.05
CA GLU A 294 -21.22 8.54 2.43
C GLU A 294 -20.62 9.07 1.12
N SER A 295 -19.30 9.32 1.06
CA SER A 295 -18.63 9.72 -0.17
C SER A 295 -18.71 8.63 -1.23
N ALA A 296 -18.52 7.35 -0.88
CA ALA A 296 -18.69 6.23 -1.80
C ALA A 296 -20.14 6.13 -2.34
N GLN A 297 -21.13 6.32 -1.46
CA GLN A 297 -22.55 6.33 -1.83
C GLN A 297 -22.87 7.51 -2.76
N THR A 298 -22.38 8.71 -2.44
CA THR A 298 -22.60 9.93 -3.24
C THR A 298 -21.93 9.83 -4.61
N ALA A 299 -20.71 9.30 -4.65
CA ALA A 299 -20.00 9.04 -5.91
C ALA A 299 -20.65 7.91 -6.72
N GLY A 300 -21.49 7.07 -6.13
CA GLY A 300 -22.03 5.88 -6.79
C GLY A 300 -20.94 4.85 -7.11
N ALA A 301 -19.96 4.70 -6.21
CA ALA A 301 -18.89 3.73 -6.36
C ALA A 301 -19.44 2.29 -6.28
N GLY A 302 -18.87 1.37 -7.05
CA GLY A 302 -19.24 -0.04 -6.99
C GLY A 302 -18.77 -0.77 -5.74
N MET A 303 -17.61 -0.36 -5.19
CA MET A 303 -17.01 -0.90 -3.97
C MET A 303 -16.22 0.19 -3.24
N LEU A 304 -16.25 0.16 -1.90
CA LEU A 304 -15.38 0.97 -1.04
C LEU A 304 -14.30 0.09 -0.42
N VAL A 305 -13.04 0.51 -0.54
CA VAL A 305 -11.90 -0.10 0.13
C VAL A 305 -11.28 0.96 1.06
N LEU A 306 -11.27 0.70 2.37
CA LEU A 306 -10.65 1.59 3.35
C LEU A 306 -9.17 1.24 3.49
N SER A 307 -8.31 2.23 3.35
CA SER A 307 -6.86 2.17 3.49
C SER A 307 -6.37 3.32 4.37
N HIS A 308 -5.05 3.48 4.60
CA HIS A 308 -4.54 4.51 5.50
C HIS A 308 -5.32 4.56 6.82
N LEU A 309 -5.32 3.42 7.55
CA LEU A 309 -6.22 3.23 8.69
C LEU A 309 -5.69 3.86 9.96
N VAL A 310 -6.43 4.79 10.53
CA VAL A 310 -6.13 5.47 11.80
C VAL A 310 -7.26 5.21 12.81
N PRO A 311 -6.97 4.73 14.00
CA PRO A 311 -5.68 4.23 14.49
C PRO A 311 -5.33 2.84 13.94
N PRO A 312 -4.11 2.33 14.22
CA PRO A 312 -3.75 0.96 13.91
C PRO A 312 -4.75 -0.06 14.45
N LEU A 313 -5.10 -1.06 13.65
CA LEU A 313 -6.04 -2.11 13.99
C LEU A 313 -5.28 -3.44 14.15
N PRO A 314 -4.76 -3.78 15.34
CA PRO A 314 -3.92 -4.95 15.56
C PRO A 314 -4.68 -6.28 15.42
N SER A 315 -6.00 -6.26 15.27
CA SER A 315 -6.82 -7.45 15.11
C SER A 315 -8.07 -7.14 14.28
N ARG A 316 -8.49 -8.10 13.46
CA ARG A 316 -9.75 -8.03 12.70
C ARG A 316 -11.00 -7.90 13.58
N TRP A 317 -10.91 -8.28 14.86
CA TRP A 317 -11.97 -8.04 15.83
C TRP A 317 -12.34 -6.56 15.98
N LEU A 318 -11.36 -5.66 15.71
CA LEU A 318 -11.58 -4.21 15.77
C LEU A 318 -12.25 -3.65 14.52
N TYR A 319 -12.38 -4.40 13.43
CA TYR A 319 -12.98 -3.88 12.19
C TYR A 319 -14.45 -3.49 12.38
N ALA A 320 -15.21 -4.25 13.19
CA ALA A 320 -16.59 -3.90 13.53
C ALA A 320 -16.68 -2.59 14.33
N ALA A 321 -15.78 -2.42 15.31
CA ALA A 321 -15.70 -1.19 16.09
C ALA A 321 -15.21 0.00 15.27
N PHE A 322 -14.27 -0.23 14.32
CA PHE A 322 -13.76 0.78 13.42
C PHE A 322 -14.85 1.28 12.45
N LEU A 323 -15.63 0.39 11.89
CA LEU A 323 -16.70 0.74 10.94
C LEU A 323 -17.95 1.30 11.65
N GLY A 324 -18.23 0.89 12.90
CA GLY A 324 -19.46 1.29 13.59
C GLY A 324 -20.71 1.00 12.75
N ASP A 325 -21.58 1.99 12.62
CA ASP A 325 -22.83 1.93 11.84
C ASP A 325 -22.64 2.28 10.35
N ALA A 326 -21.41 2.59 9.92
CA ALA A 326 -21.09 3.00 8.54
C ALA A 326 -21.63 2.02 7.48
N LYS A 327 -21.63 0.69 7.78
CA LYS A 327 -22.13 -0.34 6.86
C LYS A 327 -23.57 -0.14 6.40
N SER A 328 -24.41 0.50 7.22
CA SER A 328 -25.81 0.74 6.89
C SER A 328 -26.04 1.88 5.89
N ARG A 329 -24.98 2.66 5.58
CA ARG A 329 -25.05 3.88 4.78
C ARG A 329 -24.58 3.70 3.33
N PHE A 330 -24.18 2.50 2.95
CA PHE A 330 -23.71 2.18 1.59
C PHE A 330 -24.30 0.86 1.11
N SER A 331 -24.81 0.86 -0.12
CA SER A 331 -25.41 -0.32 -0.73
C SER A 331 -24.39 -1.31 -1.32
N GLY A 332 -23.17 -0.85 -1.56
CA GLY A 332 -22.07 -1.64 -2.12
C GLY A 332 -21.22 -2.35 -1.04
N PRO A 333 -20.29 -3.21 -1.47
CA PRO A 333 -19.34 -3.85 -0.58
C PRO A 333 -18.37 -2.84 0.07
N ILE A 334 -18.13 -2.99 1.38
CA ILE A 334 -17.10 -2.25 2.12
C ILE A 334 -16.02 -3.23 2.56
N VAL A 335 -14.76 -2.92 2.26
CA VAL A 335 -13.60 -3.72 2.63
C VAL A 335 -12.66 -2.88 3.49
N VAL A 336 -12.33 -3.36 4.70
CA VAL A 336 -11.18 -2.84 5.44
C VAL A 336 -9.94 -3.43 4.80
N GLY A 337 -9.11 -2.59 4.19
CA GLY A 337 -7.92 -3.00 3.44
C GLY A 337 -6.88 -3.67 4.34
N GLU A 338 -6.16 -4.62 3.77
CA GLU A 338 -5.00 -5.26 4.37
C GLU A 338 -3.90 -5.37 3.32
N ASP A 339 -2.66 -5.26 3.75
CA ASP A 339 -1.49 -5.40 2.88
C ASP A 339 -1.53 -6.73 2.11
N GLY A 340 -1.21 -6.67 0.83
CA GLY A 340 -1.25 -7.80 -0.06
C GLY A 340 -2.62 -8.13 -0.66
N MET A 341 -3.68 -7.39 -0.34
CA MET A 341 -4.95 -7.50 -1.08
C MET A 341 -4.79 -6.96 -2.51
N MET A 342 -5.38 -7.66 -3.47
CA MET A 342 -5.44 -7.28 -4.87
C MET A 342 -6.89 -7.32 -5.34
N PHE A 343 -7.32 -6.27 -6.01
CA PHE A 343 -8.62 -6.16 -6.66
C PHE A 343 -8.40 -6.06 -8.16
N SER A 344 -9.08 -6.91 -8.91
CA SER A 344 -8.95 -6.99 -10.36
C SER A 344 -10.27 -6.63 -11.04
N LEU A 345 -10.18 -5.74 -12.01
CA LEU A 345 -11.27 -5.23 -12.84
C LEU A 345 -11.00 -5.64 -14.29
N PRO A 346 -11.34 -6.88 -14.73
CA PRO A 346 -11.04 -7.32 -16.09
C PRO A 346 -11.70 -6.43 -17.15
N ALA A 347 -10.97 -6.12 -18.20
CA ALA A 347 -11.50 -5.37 -19.34
C ALA A 347 -12.69 -6.10 -19.98
N GLY A 348 -13.72 -5.36 -20.37
CA GLY A 348 -14.93 -5.95 -20.96
C GLY A 348 -15.85 -6.69 -19.97
N SER A 349 -15.54 -6.68 -18.68
CA SER A 349 -16.35 -7.26 -17.61
C SER A 349 -16.85 -6.19 -16.64
N LYS A 350 -17.83 -6.54 -15.79
CA LYS A 350 -18.26 -5.71 -14.64
C LYS A 350 -17.87 -6.34 -13.30
N THR A 351 -17.19 -7.49 -13.32
CA THR A 351 -16.74 -8.16 -12.09
C THR A 351 -15.65 -7.36 -11.39
N ILE A 352 -15.59 -7.54 -10.07
CA ILE A 352 -14.50 -7.09 -9.21
C ILE A 352 -14.03 -8.34 -8.47
N ASP A 353 -12.89 -8.87 -8.89
CA ASP A 353 -12.30 -10.07 -8.28
C ASP A 353 -11.34 -9.63 -7.17
N ARG A 354 -11.40 -10.31 -6.02
CA ARG A 354 -10.51 -10.02 -4.90
C ARG A 354 -9.65 -11.25 -4.59
N THR A 355 -8.34 -11.04 -4.56
CA THR A 355 -7.35 -12.06 -4.16
C THR A 355 -6.46 -11.53 -3.05
N ARG A 356 -5.64 -12.40 -2.46
CA ARG A 356 -4.62 -12.03 -1.48
C ARG A 356 -3.28 -12.61 -1.92
N LEU A 357 -2.33 -11.74 -2.21
CA LEU A 357 -0.99 -12.12 -2.70
C LEU A 357 -0.02 -12.44 -1.54
N ILE A 358 -0.22 -11.84 -0.37
CA ILE A 358 0.51 -12.16 0.85
C ILE A 358 -0.36 -13.08 1.70
N ARG A 359 0.12 -14.30 1.96
CA ARG A 359 -0.53 -15.20 2.92
C ARG A 359 -0.20 -14.69 4.32
N GLY A 360 -1.20 -14.32 5.10
CA GLY A 360 -1.00 -13.91 6.48
C GLY A 360 -0.30 -15.02 7.27
N THR A 361 0.68 -14.65 8.06
CA THR A 361 1.15 -15.45 9.20
C THR A 361 0.07 -15.33 10.27
N GLY A 362 -1.04 -16.04 10.05
CA GLY A 362 -2.13 -16.10 11.01
C GLY A 362 -1.88 -17.16 12.06
#